data_ecff3cc56e39774807a60918909e70c3
#
_entry.id   ecff3cc56e39774807a60918909e70c3
#
_cell.length_a   1.000
_cell.length_b   1.000
_cell.length_c   1.000
_cell.angle_alpha   90.00
_cell.angle_beta   90.00
_cell.angle_gamma   90.00
#
_symmetry.space_group_name_H-M   'P 1'
#
loop_
_entity.id
_entity.type
_entity.pdbx_description
1 polymer ?
#
loop_
_entity_poly.entity_id
_entity_poly.type
_entity_poly.pdbx_seq_one_letter_code
_entity_poly.pdbx_strand_id
1 'polypeptide(L)'
;LTAVATLPADTEFNNTFKSSPVKVNLEFDKSLSNGTLNAGDFSFTLTGDNNVNETVTNKADGKVNFSELSFDKVGVYNYTVKEVKGNKPDVDYDEMTVAVKVTVTKDETTGLLVAHTEMTSTGGEATGTDDKIFNNYVVAPVKAQFNFTKKLDGRVLRAGEFSFVLKDEKGNVIETVSNDAEGKIKFSALEFKRGQEGTYIYHVEEVKGTEAGVEYDKMVATVGVTVTKEGKVLTL
;
A
#
# COMPACT_ATOMS: atom_id res chain seq x y z
N LEU A 1 -17.12 10.20 -91.57
CA LEU A 1 -15.94 10.22 -90.66
C LEU A 1 -16.35 9.58 -89.34
N THR A 2 -15.84 8.39 -89.11
CA THR A 2 -16.03 7.67 -87.81
C THR A 2 -14.69 7.81 -87.05
N ALA A 3 -14.77 8.45 -85.90
CA ALA A 3 -13.63 8.48 -85.00
C ALA A 3 -13.70 7.24 -84.04
N VAL A 4 -12.64 6.46 -84.06
CA VAL A 4 -12.49 5.34 -83.10
C VAL A 4 -11.49 5.75 -82.05
N ALA A 5 -11.93 5.82 -80.84
CA ALA A 5 -11.04 6.03 -79.69
C ALA A 5 -10.44 4.68 -79.26
N THR A 6 -9.13 4.64 -79.18
CA THR A 6 -8.41 3.50 -78.58
C THR A 6 -8.17 3.82 -77.11
N LEU A 7 -8.82 3.06 -76.25
CA LEU A 7 -8.64 3.16 -74.81
C LEU A 7 -7.37 2.38 -74.37
N PRO A 8 -6.68 2.81 -73.31
CA PRO A 8 -5.57 2.05 -72.74
C PRO A 8 -6.07 0.70 -72.21
N ALA A 9 -5.14 -0.25 -71.96
CA ALA A 9 -5.47 -1.58 -71.45
C ALA A 9 -6.08 -1.55 -70.04
N ASP A 10 -5.71 -0.52 -69.26
CA ASP A 10 -6.30 -0.22 -67.93
C ASP A 10 -7.16 1.06 -68.07
N THR A 11 -8.44 0.92 -67.81
CA THR A 11 -9.43 1.98 -67.79
C THR A 11 -10.01 2.28 -66.42
N GLU A 12 -9.44 1.67 -65.36
CA GLU A 12 -9.87 1.84 -64.00
C GLU A 12 -9.05 2.86 -63.24
N PHE A 13 -9.69 3.77 -62.54
CA PHE A 13 -9.05 4.66 -61.58
C PHE A 13 -9.17 4.07 -60.18
N ASN A 14 -8.08 3.53 -59.62
CA ASN A 14 -8.07 2.84 -58.35
C ASN A 14 -7.57 3.77 -57.22
N ASN A 15 -8.46 4.05 -56.26
CA ASN A 15 -8.15 4.78 -55.04
C ASN A 15 -8.10 3.81 -53.86
N THR A 16 -7.10 3.99 -53.00
CA THR A 16 -6.99 3.22 -51.74
C THR A 16 -7.31 4.12 -50.56
N PHE A 17 -8.31 3.76 -49.79
CA PHE A 17 -8.56 4.42 -48.53
C PHE A 17 -7.70 3.79 -47.41
N LYS A 18 -6.97 4.64 -46.68
CA LYS A 18 -6.24 4.25 -45.47
C LYS A 18 -6.84 4.96 -44.27
N SER A 19 -7.33 4.21 -43.34
CA SER A 19 -7.80 4.75 -42.04
C SER A 19 -6.63 5.29 -41.22
N SER A 20 -6.86 6.40 -40.54
CA SER A 20 -5.96 6.85 -39.48
C SER A 20 -5.99 5.87 -38.29
N PRO A 21 -4.91 5.74 -37.51
CA PRO A 21 -4.90 4.95 -36.30
C PRO A 21 -5.99 5.40 -35.32
N VAL A 22 -6.62 4.45 -34.67
CA VAL A 22 -7.52 4.72 -33.54
C VAL A 22 -6.73 4.78 -32.23
N LYS A 23 -7.18 5.63 -31.33
CA LYS A 23 -6.46 5.95 -30.09
C LYS A 23 -7.30 5.55 -28.87
N VAL A 24 -6.62 5.05 -27.82
CA VAL A 24 -7.24 4.64 -26.57
C VAL A 24 -6.44 5.22 -25.41
N ASN A 25 -7.13 5.91 -24.50
CA ASN A 25 -6.56 6.38 -23.24
C ASN A 25 -6.94 5.42 -22.10
N LEU A 26 -5.96 5.07 -21.28
CA LEU A 26 -6.17 4.26 -20.08
C LEU A 26 -5.94 5.11 -18.84
N GLU A 27 -7.00 5.27 -18.06
CA GLU A 27 -7.00 6.07 -16.84
C GLU A 27 -7.46 5.22 -15.66
N PHE A 28 -6.72 5.33 -14.54
CA PHE A 28 -7.01 4.68 -13.28
C PHE A 28 -6.94 5.71 -12.17
N ASP A 29 -7.39 5.32 -10.99
CA ASP A 29 -7.32 6.13 -9.79
C ASP A 29 -6.48 5.45 -8.71
N LYS A 30 -5.82 6.24 -7.89
CA LYS A 30 -5.12 5.84 -6.70
C LYS A 30 -5.78 6.46 -5.47
N SER A 31 -6.05 5.63 -4.48
CA SER A 31 -6.52 6.04 -3.16
C SER A 31 -5.52 5.63 -2.07
N LEU A 32 -5.34 6.45 -1.06
CA LEU A 32 -4.56 6.15 0.14
C LEU A 32 -5.40 6.47 1.38
N SER A 33 -5.85 5.44 2.06
CA SER A 33 -6.59 5.58 3.32
C SER A 33 -5.64 5.77 4.50
N ASN A 34 -6.07 6.55 5.49
CA ASN A 34 -5.32 6.88 6.71
C ASN A 34 -3.99 7.60 6.47
N GLY A 35 -3.79 8.19 5.29
CA GLY A 35 -2.58 8.93 4.94
C GLY A 35 -2.87 10.06 3.98
N THR A 36 -1.85 10.85 3.68
CA THR A 36 -1.93 11.90 2.66
C THR A 36 -1.28 11.39 1.38
N LEU A 37 -2.05 11.42 0.28
CA LEU A 37 -1.56 11.05 -1.04
C LEU A 37 -0.88 12.26 -1.68
N ASN A 38 0.37 12.08 -2.11
CA ASN A 38 1.11 13.09 -2.88
C ASN A 38 1.41 12.57 -4.29
N ALA A 39 1.66 13.49 -5.21
CA ALA A 39 2.11 13.11 -6.56
C ALA A 39 3.40 12.29 -6.50
N GLY A 40 3.45 11.18 -7.23
CA GLY A 40 4.62 10.31 -7.30
C GLY A 40 4.81 9.34 -6.14
N ASP A 41 3.85 9.26 -5.20
CA ASP A 41 3.94 8.37 -4.05
C ASP A 41 3.93 6.88 -4.42
N PHE A 42 3.21 6.53 -5.49
CA PHE A 42 3.00 5.15 -5.95
C PHE A 42 3.22 5.06 -7.45
N SER A 43 3.73 3.91 -7.90
CA SER A 43 4.03 3.64 -9.30
C SER A 43 3.15 2.53 -9.85
N PHE A 44 2.85 2.60 -11.15
CA PHE A 44 1.96 1.66 -11.85
C PHE A 44 2.61 1.24 -13.15
N THR A 45 2.45 -0.02 -13.51
CA THR A 45 2.95 -0.57 -14.77
C THR A 45 1.80 -0.92 -15.71
N LEU A 46 1.97 -0.58 -16.99
CA LEU A 46 1.17 -1.08 -18.11
C LEU A 46 2.07 -1.94 -18.98
N THR A 47 1.74 -3.21 -19.11
CA THR A 47 2.48 -4.16 -19.95
C THR A 47 1.55 -4.92 -20.88
N GLY A 48 2.01 -5.31 -22.06
CA GLY A 48 1.17 -6.11 -22.96
C GLY A 48 1.63 -6.10 -24.42
N ASP A 49 0.67 -6.26 -25.31
CA ASP A 49 0.89 -6.34 -26.75
C ASP A 49 1.57 -5.09 -27.30
N ASN A 50 2.12 -5.20 -28.51
CA ASN A 50 2.92 -4.16 -29.17
C ASN A 50 4.17 -3.74 -28.37
N ASN A 51 4.71 -4.62 -27.51
CA ASN A 51 5.85 -4.35 -26.62
C ASN A 51 5.61 -3.18 -25.65
N VAL A 52 4.35 -2.90 -25.31
CA VAL A 52 4.03 -1.88 -24.30
C VAL A 52 4.60 -2.31 -22.94
N ASN A 53 5.44 -1.45 -22.39
CA ASN A 53 6.00 -1.59 -21.05
C ASN A 53 6.28 -0.17 -20.54
N GLU A 54 5.29 0.39 -19.86
CA GLU A 54 5.33 1.75 -19.35
C GLU A 54 5.15 1.74 -17.83
N THR A 55 5.87 2.63 -17.16
CA THR A 55 5.70 2.88 -15.73
C THR A 55 5.37 4.35 -15.52
N VAL A 56 4.28 4.61 -14.81
CA VAL A 56 3.82 5.96 -14.46
C VAL A 56 3.63 6.06 -12.95
N THR A 57 3.45 7.28 -12.46
CA THR A 57 3.11 7.51 -11.06
C THR A 57 1.77 8.23 -10.94
N ASN A 58 1.16 8.14 -9.75
CA ASN A 58 -0.06 8.90 -9.46
C ASN A 58 0.21 10.41 -9.43
N LYS A 59 -0.80 11.19 -9.80
CA LYS A 59 -0.86 12.62 -9.55
C LYS A 59 -1.33 12.91 -8.11
N ALA A 60 -1.28 14.17 -7.70
CA ALA A 60 -1.72 14.58 -6.36
C ALA A 60 -3.23 14.39 -6.15
N ASP A 61 -4.02 14.43 -7.22
CA ASP A 61 -5.47 14.17 -7.22
C ASP A 61 -5.82 12.67 -7.29
N GLY A 62 -4.81 11.80 -7.28
CA GLY A 62 -4.96 10.35 -7.39
C GLY A 62 -5.01 9.82 -8.82
N LYS A 63 -5.05 10.65 -9.84
CA LYS A 63 -5.11 10.17 -11.23
C LYS A 63 -3.82 9.46 -11.64
N VAL A 64 -4.00 8.32 -12.34
CA VAL A 64 -2.95 7.49 -12.92
C VAL A 64 -3.22 7.38 -14.42
N ASN A 65 -2.44 8.10 -15.21
CA ASN A 65 -2.65 8.19 -16.65
C ASN A 65 -1.46 7.60 -17.38
N PHE A 66 -1.72 6.62 -18.23
CA PHE A 66 -0.73 6.06 -19.16
C PHE A 66 -0.71 6.85 -20.47
N SER A 67 0.36 6.66 -21.25
CA SER A 67 0.46 7.20 -22.61
C SER A 67 -0.65 6.63 -23.50
N GLU A 68 -1.10 7.42 -24.45
CA GLU A 68 -2.14 7.02 -25.38
C GLU A 68 -1.68 5.83 -26.24
N LEU A 69 -2.47 4.77 -26.25
CA LEU A 69 -2.27 3.61 -27.11
C LEU A 69 -2.81 3.90 -28.51
N SER A 70 -2.07 3.56 -29.55
CA SER A 70 -2.41 3.84 -30.94
C SER A 70 -2.43 2.53 -31.74
N PHE A 71 -3.50 2.31 -32.51
CA PHE A 71 -3.73 1.08 -33.26
C PHE A 71 -4.00 1.40 -34.74
N ASP A 72 -3.17 0.85 -35.62
CA ASP A 72 -3.26 1.02 -37.09
C ASP A 72 -3.84 -0.21 -37.80
N LYS A 73 -4.15 -1.29 -37.05
CA LYS A 73 -4.66 -2.57 -37.57
C LYS A 73 -5.80 -3.09 -36.74
N VAL A 74 -6.72 -3.80 -37.40
CA VAL A 74 -7.72 -4.61 -36.71
C VAL A 74 -7.07 -5.72 -35.92
N GLY A 75 -7.62 -6.05 -34.76
CA GLY A 75 -7.08 -7.09 -33.88
C GLY A 75 -7.59 -7.01 -32.47
N VAL A 76 -7.15 -7.94 -31.65
CA VAL A 76 -7.38 -7.95 -30.21
C VAL A 76 -6.03 -7.76 -29.54
N TYR A 77 -5.95 -6.79 -28.66
CA TYR A 77 -4.73 -6.41 -27.95
C TYR A 77 -4.98 -6.51 -26.45
N ASN A 78 -4.08 -7.18 -25.73
CA ASN A 78 -4.22 -7.44 -24.32
C ASN A 78 -3.12 -6.74 -23.52
N TYR A 79 -3.54 -6.11 -22.43
CA TYR A 79 -2.65 -5.39 -21.53
C TYR A 79 -2.96 -5.76 -20.09
N THR A 80 -2.00 -5.52 -19.23
CA THR A 80 -2.14 -5.70 -17.78
C THR A 80 -1.66 -4.45 -17.07
N VAL A 81 -2.47 -3.95 -16.13
CA VAL A 81 -2.12 -2.85 -15.23
C VAL A 81 -1.98 -3.37 -13.81
N LYS A 82 -0.92 -2.96 -13.13
CA LYS A 82 -0.63 -3.30 -11.73
C LYS A 82 0.00 -2.12 -11.01
N GLU A 83 -0.25 -2.03 -9.72
CA GLU A 83 0.59 -1.21 -8.85
C GLU A 83 1.93 -1.90 -8.60
N VAL A 84 3.00 -1.12 -8.56
CA VAL A 84 4.33 -1.60 -8.17
C VAL A 84 4.43 -1.57 -6.65
N LYS A 85 4.62 -2.75 -6.04
CA LYS A 85 4.84 -2.83 -4.60
C LYS A 85 6.11 -2.07 -4.22
N GLY A 86 5.94 -1.01 -3.44
CA GLY A 86 7.03 -0.21 -2.91
C GLY A 86 7.57 -0.73 -1.58
N ASN A 87 8.31 0.13 -0.89
CA ASN A 87 9.00 -0.20 0.36
C ASN A 87 8.56 0.66 1.56
N LYS A 88 7.42 1.36 1.48
CA LYS A 88 6.88 2.11 2.63
C LYS A 88 6.43 1.11 3.71
N PRO A 89 7.06 1.09 4.90
CA PRO A 89 6.89 0.00 5.86
C PRO A 89 5.51 -0.04 6.52
N ASP A 90 4.82 1.08 6.54
CA ASP A 90 3.50 1.28 7.13
C ASP A 90 2.34 1.18 6.12
N VAL A 91 2.64 0.90 4.84
CA VAL A 91 1.64 0.83 3.78
C VAL A 91 1.32 -0.61 3.39
N ASP A 92 0.04 -0.95 3.41
CA ASP A 92 -0.50 -2.11 2.71
C ASP A 92 -0.79 -1.68 1.26
N TYR A 93 -0.04 -2.26 0.32
CA TYR A 93 -0.17 -1.99 -1.11
C TYR A 93 -1.29 -2.83 -1.70
N ASP A 94 -2.00 -2.26 -2.66
CA ASP A 94 -3.00 -2.99 -3.44
C ASP A 94 -2.30 -3.98 -4.40
N GLU A 95 -2.73 -5.24 -4.36
CA GLU A 95 -2.25 -6.30 -5.26
C GLU A 95 -3.23 -6.57 -6.41
N MET A 96 -4.17 -5.62 -6.64
CA MET A 96 -5.12 -5.70 -7.74
C MET A 96 -4.40 -5.77 -9.09
N THR A 97 -4.93 -6.59 -9.96
CA THR A 97 -4.50 -6.71 -11.35
C THR A 97 -5.68 -6.35 -12.25
N VAL A 98 -5.47 -5.42 -13.18
CA VAL A 98 -6.47 -5.08 -14.18
C VAL A 98 -6.02 -5.60 -15.54
N ALA A 99 -6.76 -6.57 -16.08
CA ALA A 99 -6.63 -7.02 -17.46
C ALA A 99 -7.42 -6.06 -18.36
N VAL A 100 -6.75 -5.53 -19.39
CA VAL A 100 -7.36 -4.63 -20.38
C VAL A 100 -7.32 -5.31 -21.73
N LYS A 101 -8.47 -5.45 -22.35
CA LYS A 101 -8.62 -6.00 -23.71
C LYS A 101 -9.14 -4.90 -24.64
N VAL A 102 -8.35 -4.55 -25.65
CA VAL A 102 -8.74 -3.59 -26.70
C VAL A 102 -9.05 -4.37 -27.96
N THR A 103 -10.30 -4.31 -28.42
CA THR A 103 -10.73 -4.91 -29.68
C THR A 103 -10.85 -3.80 -30.72
N VAL A 104 -10.01 -3.86 -31.76
CA VAL A 104 -10.02 -2.91 -32.88
C VAL A 104 -10.69 -3.57 -34.08
N THR A 105 -11.73 -2.94 -34.58
CA THR A 105 -12.50 -3.37 -35.75
C THR A 105 -12.49 -2.27 -36.79
N LYS A 106 -12.94 -2.62 -38.00
CA LYS A 106 -13.18 -1.65 -39.08
C LYS A 106 -14.68 -1.44 -39.21
N ASP A 107 -15.11 -0.20 -39.17
CA ASP A 107 -16.49 0.16 -39.48
C ASP A 107 -16.75 -0.05 -40.95
N GLU A 108 -17.73 -0.88 -41.27
CA GLU A 108 -18.07 -1.31 -42.65
C GLU A 108 -18.55 -0.16 -43.53
N THR A 109 -19.13 0.90 -42.95
CA THR A 109 -19.68 2.02 -43.69
C THR A 109 -18.65 3.07 -43.99
N THR A 110 -17.83 3.43 -42.99
CA THR A 110 -16.88 4.52 -43.08
C THR A 110 -15.47 4.05 -43.43
N GLY A 111 -15.16 2.77 -43.22
CA GLY A 111 -13.84 2.20 -43.37
C GLY A 111 -12.86 2.61 -42.25
N LEU A 112 -13.30 3.37 -41.23
CA LEU A 112 -12.49 3.83 -40.14
C LEU A 112 -12.24 2.71 -39.11
N LEU A 113 -11.11 2.77 -38.40
CA LEU A 113 -10.84 1.92 -37.26
C LEU A 113 -11.63 2.41 -36.05
N VAL A 114 -12.23 1.47 -35.32
CA VAL A 114 -12.97 1.70 -34.08
C VAL A 114 -12.41 0.78 -33.01
N ALA A 115 -12.14 1.31 -31.80
CA ALA A 115 -11.66 0.53 -30.67
C ALA A 115 -12.74 0.39 -29.60
N HIS A 116 -12.90 -0.82 -29.09
CA HIS A 116 -13.70 -1.13 -27.92
C HIS A 116 -12.79 -1.67 -26.81
N THR A 117 -12.90 -1.14 -25.59
CA THR A 117 -12.06 -1.51 -24.44
C THR A 117 -12.91 -2.19 -23.38
N GLU A 118 -12.48 -3.39 -22.99
CA GLU A 118 -13.02 -4.15 -21.86
C GLU A 118 -11.94 -4.22 -20.77
N MET A 119 -12.32 -4.05 -19.50
CA MET A 119 -11.42 -4.17 -18.36
C MET A 119 -11.96 -5.22 -17.41
N THR A 120 -11.05 -5.97 -16.78
CA THR A 120 -11.42 -6.95 -15.75
C THR A 120 -10.41 -6.87 -14.61
N SER A 121 -10.90 -6.46 -13.45
CA SER A 121 -10.12 -6.31 -12.23
C SER A 121 -10.25 -7.54 -11.34
N THR A 122 -9.13 -8.01 -10.79
CA THR A 122 -9.07 -9.21 -9.95
C THR A 122 -8.03 -9.07 -8.86
N GLY A 123 -8.28 -9.72 -7.73
CA GLY A 123 -7.35 -9.77 -6.59
C GLY A 123 -7.24 -8.43 -5.84
N GLY A 124 -6.32 -8.36 -4.89
CA GLY A 124 -6.07 -7.16 -4.08
C GLY A 124 -7.34 -6.63 -3.42
N GLU A 125 -7.54 -5.32 -3.55
CA GLU A 125 -8.70 -4.60 -3.00
C GLU A 125 -9.81 -4.39 -4.03
N ALA A 126 -9.85 -5.16 -5.12
CA ALA A 126 -10.86 -5.04 -6.15
C ALA A 126 -12.29 -5.19 -5.58
N THR A 127 -13.12 -4.18 -5.77
CA THR A 127 -14.53 -4.15 -5.31
C THR A 127 -15.51 -4.73 -6.33
N GLY A 128 -15.04 -4.96 -7.56
CA GLY A 128 -15.81 -5.51 -8.68
C GLY A 128 -14.92 -5.77 -9.88
N THR A 129 -15.49 -6.34 -10.93
CA THR A 129 -14.73 -6.66 -12.16
C THR A 129 -14.38 -5.44 -13.01
N ASP A 130 -14.98 -4.30 -12.75
CA ASP A 130 -14.76 -3.03 -13.45
C ASP A 130 -14.06 -1.97 -12.57
N ASP A 131 -13.51 -2.40 -11.42
CA ASP A 131 -12.78 -1.52 -10.50
C ASP A 131 -11.53 -0.95 -11.17
N LYS A 132 -11.33 0.37 -11.06
CA LYS A 132 -10.18 1.11 -11.59
C LYS A 132 -9.40 1.83 -10.51
N ILE A 133 -9.75 1.57 -9.23
CA ILE A 133 -9.16 2.29 -8.09
C ILE A 133 -8.20 1.36 -7.35
N PHE A 134 -6.93 1.68 -7.38
CA PHE A 134 -5.93 1.02 -6.55
C PHE A 134 -5.94 1.60 -5.13
N ASN A 135 -6.30 0.78 -4.14
CA ASN A 135 -6.55 1.20 -2.77
C ASN A 135 -5.41 0.77 -1.83
N ASN A 136 -4.60 1.72 -1.37
CA ASN A 136 -3.60 1.46 -0.33
C ASN A 136 -4.08 1.98 1.03
N TYR A 137 -3.51 1.41 2.09
CA TYR A 137 -3.85 1.77 3.47
C TYR A 137 -2.58 2.02 4.27
N VAL A 138 -2.53 3.13 4.98
CA VAL A 138 -1.53 3.34 6.03
C VAL A 138 -2.03 2.63 7.28
N VAL A 139 -1.25 1.66 7.77
CA VAL A 139 -1.54 0.89 8.98
C VAL A 139 -0.93 1.61 10.17
N ALA A 140 -1.78 2.18 11.03
CA ALA A 140 -1.33 2.90 12.21
C ALA A 140 -0.64 1.95 13.20
N PRO A 141 0.45 2.38 13.86
CA PRO A 141 1.07 1.61 14.94
C PRO A 141 0.18 1.55 16.17
N VAL A 142 0.35 0.50 16.98
CA VAL A 142 -0.29 0.35 18.29
C VAL A 142 0.73 0.50 19.40
N LYS A 143 0.28 0.90 20.60
CA LYS A 143 1.17 1.20 21.74
C LYS A 143 0.73 0.47 22.98
N ALA A 144 1.64 -0.31 23.57
CA ALA A 144 1.48 -0.91 24.87
C ALA A 144 2.19 -0.06 25.94
N GLN A 145 1.51 0.27 27.02
CA GLN A 145 2.09 1.01 28.13
C GLN A 145 1.91 0.23 29.43
N PHE A 146 3.00 0.08 30.19
CA PHE A 146 2.99 -0.64 31.44
C PHE A 146 3.03 0.33 32.61
N ASN A 147 2.09 0.18 33.54
CA ASN A 147 1.97 0.98 34.75
C ASN A 147 1.97 0.05 35.96
N PHE A 148 2.81 0.35 36.94
CA PHE A 148 2.91 -0.39 38.20
C PHE A 148 2.79 0.58 39.38
N THR A 149 2.75 0.04 40.59
CA THR A 149 2.67 0.86 41.80
C THR A 149 3.69 0.36 42.82
N LYS A 150 4.45 1.28 43.40
CA LYS A 150 5.31 1.06 44.56
C LYS A 150 4.57 1.45 45.85
N LYS A 151 4.64 0.60 46.85
CA LYS A 151 4.26 0.93 48.20
C LYS A 151 5.48 0.80 49.13
N LEU A 152 5.53 1.64 50.12
CA LEU A 152 6.51 1.56 51.20
C LEU A 152 5.79 1.63 52.53
N ASP A 153 5.92 0.58 53.33
CA ASP A 153 5.35 0.55 54.65
C ASP A 153 6.33 1.13 55.69
N GLY A 154 5.82 1.67 56.78
CA GLY A 154 6.61 2.22 57.90
C GLY A 154 7.02 3.66 57.76
N ARG A 155 7.10 4.24 56.59
CA ARG A 155 7.34 5.66 56.38
C ARG A 155 6.76 6.14 55.04
N VAL A 156 6.79 7.47 54.87
CA VAL A 156 6.33 8.11 53.61
C VAL A 156 7.28 7.80 52.49
N LEU A 157 6.72 7.36 51.37
CA LEU A 157 7.41 7.16 50.09
C LEU A 157 7.76 8.52 49.49
N ARG A 158 8.95 8.65 48.88
CA ARG A 158 9.39 9.85 48.17
C ARG A 158 9.49 9.56 46.68
N ALA A 159 9.30 10.59 45.85
CA ALA A 159 9.53 10.49 44.42
C ALA A 159 11.00 10.16 44.13
N GLY A 160 11.24 9.26 43.17
CA GLY A 160 12.57 8.87 42.72
C GLY A 160 13.35 7.97 43.67
N GLU A 161 12.71 7.43 44.72
CA GLU A 161 13.38 6.69 45.76
C GLU A 161 13.71 5.25 45.34
N PHE A 162 12.87 4.64 44.54
CA PHE A 162 13.05 3.27 44.03
C PHE A 162 13.07 3.26 42.53
N SER A 163 13.95 2.44 41.96
CA SER A 163 14.11 2.29 40.53
C SER A 163 13.59 0.95 40.04
N PHE A 164 13.04 0.93 38.84
CA PHE A 164 12.43 -0.25 38.21
C PHE A 164 12.96 -0.39 36.79
N VAL A 165 13.24 -1.61 36.37
CA VAL A 165 13.71 -1.91 35.04
C VAL A 165 12.66 -2.70 34.27
N LEU A 166 12.45 -2.31 33.01
CA LEU A 166 11.73 -3.07 32.01
C LEU A 166 12.77 -3.82 31.17
N LYS A 167 12.61 -5.12 31.03
CA LYS A 167 13.49 -6.00 30.26
C LYS A 167 12.70 -6.73 29.17
N ASP A 168 13.36 -7.06 28.08
CA ASP A 168 12.82 -8.02 27.09
C ASP A 168 12.94 -9.47 27.60
N GLU A 169 12.42 -10.41 26.81
CA GLU A 169 12.44 -11.86 27.11
C GLU A 169 13.88 -12.39 27.28
N LYS A 170 14.87 -11.75 26.64
CA LYS A 170 16.29 -12.12 26.72
C LYS A 170 17.01 -11.52 27.92
N GLY A 171 16.32 -10.68 28.69
CA GLY A 171 16.87 -9.99 29.85
C GLY A 171 17.58 -8.68 29.51
N ASN A 172 17.52 -8.18 28.27
CA ASN A 172 18.08 -6.88 27.93
C ASN A 172 17.22 -5.76 28.52
N VAL A 173 17.85 -4.77 29.16
CA VAL A 173 17.14 -3.61 29.72
C VAL A 173 16.67 -2.71 28.58
N ILE A 174 15.37 -2.45 28.56
CA ILE A 174 14.71 -1.53 27.62
C ILE A 174 14.65 -0.13 28.23
N GLU A 175 14.20 -0.04 29.50
CA GLU A 175 14.03 1.24 30.19
C GLU A 175 14.21 1.06 31.69
N THR A 176 14.70 2.12 32.34
CA THR A 176 14.73 2.22 33.81
C THR A 176 13.99 3.49 34.22
N VAL A 177 13.02 3.34 35.11
CA VAL A 177 12.21 4.44 35.64
C VAL A 177 12.20 4.42 37.15
N SER A 178 11.76 5.52 37.77
CA SER A 178 11.58 5.59 39.21
C SER A 178 10.11 5.88 39.56
N ASN A 179 9.72 5.59 40.79
CA ASN A 179 8.39 5.93 41.28
C ASN A 179 8.19 7.44 41.44
N ASP A 180 6.96 7.92 41.24
CA ASP A 180 6.57 9.26 41.71
C ASP A 180 6.23 9.26 43.23
N ALA A 181 5.82 10.41 43.76
CA ALA A 181 5.49 10.57 45.20
C ALA A 181 4.27 9.76 45.60
N GLU A 182 3.37 9.47 44.67
CA GLU A 182 2.17 8.64 44.85
C GLU A 182 2.46 7.14 44.68
N GLY A 183 3.70 6.79 44.32
CA GLY A 183 4.15 5.42 44.10
C GLY A 183 3.87 4.91 42.68
N LYS A 184 3.46 5.75 41.74
CA LYS A 184 3.25 5.32 40.37
C LYS A 184 4.59 5.09 39.66
N ILE A 185 4.67 3.98 38.94
CA ILE A 185 5.79 3.58 38.10
C ILE A 185 5.25 3.53 36.66
N LYS A 186 5.73 4.42 35.81
CA LYS A 186 5.24 4.56 34.45
C LYS A 186 6.39 4.43 33.45
N PHE A 187 6.38 3.35 32.70
CA PHE A 187 7.29 3.16 31.57
C PHE A 187 6.79 3.90 30.33
N SER A 188 7.71 4.21 29.42
CA SER A 188 7.35 4.72 28.08
C SER A 188 6.55 3.68 27.31
N ALA A 189 5.64 4.14 26.45
CA ALA A 189 4.87 3.24 25.62
C ALA A 189 5.75 2.56 24.57
N LEU A 190 5.67 1.24 24.47
CA LEU A 190 6.28 0.45 23.41
C LEU A 190 5.40 0.51 22.19
N GLU A 191 5.98 0.90 21.06
CA GLU A 191 5.28 1.05 19.78
C GLU A 191 5.52 -0.19 18.91
N PHE A 192 4.43 -0.74 18.36
CA PHE A 192 4.46 -1.87 17.43
C PHE A 192 3.88 -1.43 16.10
N LYS A 193 4.62 -1.69 15.02
CA LYS A 193 4.30 -1.32 13.64
C LYS A 193 3.89 -2.55 12.83
N ARG A 194 3.34 -2.32 11.67
CA ARG A 194 3.06 -3.35 10.66
C ARG A 194 4.31 -4.21 10.43
N GLY A 195 4.13 -5.54 10.38
CA GLY A 195 5.22 -6.51 10.28
C GLY A 195 5.86 -6.88 11.62
N GLN A 196 5.33 -6.35 12.72
CA GLN A 196 5.71 -6.70 14.09
C GLN A 196 4.57 -7.45 14.81
N GLU A 197 3.73 -8.15 14.05
CA GLU A 197 2.74 -9.07 14.63
C GLU A 197 3.44 -10.23 15.34
N GLY A 198 2.91 -10.61 16.52
CA GLY A 198 3.50 -11.68 17.31
C GLY A 198 3.26 -11.48 18.81
N THR A 199 3.83 -12.38 19.62
CA THR A 199 3.76 -12.30 21.07
C THR A 199 5.14 -11.92 21.61
N TYR A 200 5.15 -10.93 22.50
CA TYR A 200 6.34 -10.38 23.15
C TYR A 200 6.20 -10.56 24.65
N ILE A 201 7.25 -11.01 25.32
CA ILE A 201 7.30 -11.17 26.76
C ILE A 201 8.27 -10.12 27.35
N TYR A 202 7.80 -9.47 28.38
CA TYR A 202 8.55 -8.46 29.12
C TYR A 202 8.60 -8.82 30.59
N HIS A 203 9.66 -8.38 31.27
CA HIS A 203 9.83 -8.53 32.69
C HIS A 203 10.04 -7.18 33.34
N VAL A 204 9.36 -6.93 34.46
CA VAL A 204 9.53 -5.73 35.26
C VAL A 204 9.97 -6.15 36.66
N GLU A 205 11.05 -5.56 37.16
CA GLU A 205 11.58 -5.83 38.50
C GLU A 205 12.08 -4.55 39.15
N GLU A 206 12.07 -4.54 40.50
CA GLU A 206 12.69 -3.48 41.26
C GLU A 206 14.21 -3.64 41.29
N VAL A 207 14.92 -2.54 41.09
CA VAL A 207 16.37 -2.53 41.20
C VAL A 207 16.75 -2.49 42.68
N LYS A 208 17.46 -3.49 43.15
CA LYS A 208 17.93 -3.54 44.55
C LYS A 208 18.88 -2.33 44.82
N GLY A 209 18.46 -1.49 45.74
CA GLY A 209 19.23 -0.38 46.24
C GLY A 209 20.04 -0.71 47.47
N THR A 210 20.55 0.35 48.13
CA THR A 210 21.43 0.25 49.31
C THR A 210 20.90 1.01 50.52
N GLU A 211 19.62 1.46 50.52
CA GLU A 211 19.08 2.25 51.59
C GLU A 211 18.94 1.40 52.87
N ALA A 212 19.47 1.91 53.98
CA ALA A 212 19.46 1.21 55.24
C ALA A 212 18.04 1.09 55.80
N GLY A 213 17.69 -0.09 56.29
CA GLY A 213 16.37 -0.38 56.88
C GLY A 213 15.27 -0.64 55.83
N VAL A 214 15.60 -0.71 54.54
CA VAL A 214 14.67 -1.07 53.46
C VAL A 214 14.91 -2.51 53.02
N GLU A 215 13.86 -3.31 53.08
CA GLU A 215 13.80 -4.63 52.45
C GLU A 215 13.19 -4.47 51.06
N TYR A 216 14.00 -4.72 50.03
CA TYR A 216 13.62 -4.53 48.61
C TYR A 216 12.77 -5.73 48.13
N ASP A 217 11.71 -5.44 47.38
CA ASP A 217 10.86 -6.46 46.74
C ASP A 217 11.67 -7.28 45.73
N LYS A 218 11.41 -8.57 45.67
CA LYS A 218 12.04 -9.52 44.73
C LYS A 218 11.07 -9.95 43.64
N MET A 219 9.91 -9.32 43.56
CA MET A 219 8.90 -9.64 42.53
C MET A 219 9.45 -9.37 41.14
N VAL A 220 9.23 -10.31 40.25
CA VAL A 220 9.41 -10.14 38.79
C VAL A 220 8.04 -10.27 38.17
N ALA A 221 7.51 -9.16 37.66
CA ALA A 221 6.25 -9.16 36.93
C ALA A 221 6.51 -9.53 35.49
N THR A 222 5.82 -10.54 34.97
CA THR A 222 5.86 -10.93 33.57
C THR A 222 4.66 -10.37 32.84
N VAL A 223 4.89 -9.65 31.75
CA VAL A 223 3.88 -9.03 30.90
C VAL A 223 3.96 -9.60 29.51
N GLY A 224 2.88 -10.20 29.03
CA GLY A 224 2.72 -10.63 27.63
C GLY A 224 2.00 -9.56 26.83
N VAL A 225 2.52 -9.23 25.64
CA VAL A 225 1.88 -8.35 24.66
C VAL A 225 1.72 -9.15 23.38
N THR A 226 0.48 -9.34 22.95
CA THR A 226 0.19 -9.99 21.68
C THR A 226 -0.29 -8.93 20.69
N VAL A 227 0.46 -8.76 19.61
CA VAL A 227 0.13 -7.86 18.50
C VAL A 227 -0.48 -8.68 17.38
N THR A 228 -1.68 -8.35 16.98
CA THR A 228 -2.38 -8.99 15.85
C THR A 228 -2.75 -7.96 14.80
N LYS A 229 -2.94 -8.41 13.57
CA LYS A 229 -3.45 -7.60 12.48
C LYS A 229 -4.77 -8.20 11.99
N GLU A 230 -5.84 -7.43 12.12
CA GLU A 230 -7.15 -7.78 11.59
C GLU A 230 -7.51 -6.83 10.45
N GLY A 231 -7.55 -7.37 9.22
CA GLY A 231 -7.74 -6.53 8.04
C GLY A 231 -6.62 -5.48 7.91
N LYS A 232 -6.97 -4.20 8.08
CA LYS A 232 -6.07 -3.05 7.94
C LYS A 232 -5.67 -2.40 9.28
N VAL A 233 -5.96 -3.06 10.40
CA VAL A 233 -5.76 -2.51 11.75
C VAL A 233 -4.87 -3.44 12.57
N LEU A 234 -3.88 -2.85 13.26
CA LEU A 234 -3.15 -3.54 14.33
C LEU A 234 -3.94 -3.41 15.63
N THR A 235 -3.92 -4.47 16.46
CA THR A 235 -4.51 -4.53 17.79
C THR A 235 -3.55 -5.16 18.78
N LEU A 236 -3.76 -4.87 20.09
CA LEU A 236 -3.04 -5.47 21.22
C LEU A 236 -3.96 -6.41 21.97
#